data_68f13d775d7a7531a3cc33471561580f
#
_entry.id   68f13d775d7a7531a3cc33471561580f
#
_cell.length_a   1.000
_cell.length_b   1.000
_cell.length_c   1.000
_cell.angle_alpha   90.00
_cell.angle_beta   90.00
_cell.angle_gamma   90.00
#
_symmetry.space_group_name_H-M   'P 1'
#
loop_
_entity.id
_entity.type
_entity.pdbx_description
1 polymer ?
#
loop_
_entity_poly.entity_id
_entity_poly.type
_entity_poly.pdbx_seq_one_letter_code
_entity_poly.pdbx_strand_id
1 'polypeptide(L)'
;MKTFVRRLAAVLTAALLCFNLYYELAPGYVVGPEWKIAFAAGFAALLGVSLFYGVPKSARGTRRHDYMMLLLWYYLWVLANVLFFDNAFGRGFHPSMDFGAVNLEPLRTIKNYLIAYGYGNISLRLVILNLLGNLVAFAPLGVLLPALFRWQRSIFFFAATLTLGITAVEVAQVYTGAGSCDVDDLILNLAGALIVFVFCRITPIWKHICAVNPRPKKG
;
A
#
# COMPACT_ATOMS: atom_id res chain seq x y z
N MET A 1 35.20 -0.59 -4.39
CA MET A 1 34.22 -1.69 -4.36
C MET A 1 32.86 -1.26 -3.77
N LYS A 2 32.75 -0.76 -2.52
CA LYS A 2 31.47 -0.39 -1.89
C LYS A 2 30.68 0.68 -2.67
N THR A 3 31.35 1.72 -3.16
CA THR A 3 30.70 2.79 -3.97
C THR A 3 30.19 2.27 -5.31
N PHE A 4 30.94 1.37 -5.95
CA PHE A 4 30.51 0.72 -7.19
C PHE A 4 29.24 -0.08 -6.99
N VAL A 5 29.19 -0.96 -5.96
CA VAL A 5 28.00 -1.77 -5.64
C VAL A 5 26.77 -0.88 -5.40
N ARG A 6 26.93 0.23 -4.68
CA ARG A 6 25.81 1.19 -4.43
C ARG A 6 25.32 1.85 -5.71
N ARG A 7 26.24 2.29 -6.59
CA ARG A 7 25.88 2.91 -7.87
C ARG A 7 25.16 1.91 -8.76
N LEU A 8 25.68 0.68 -8.85
CA LEU A 8 25.05 -0.41 -9.59
C LEU A 8 23.65 -0.70 -9.07
N ALA A 9 23.49 -0.83 -7.75
CA ALA A 9 22.18 -1.04 -7.13
C ALA A 9 21.21 0.13 -7.42
N ALA A 10 21.66 1.38 -7.44
CA ALA A 10 20.83 2.51 -7.79
C ALA A 10 20.38 2.47 -9.26
N VAL A 11 21.27 2.10 -10.18
CA VAL A 11 20.92 1.91 -11.61
C VAL A 11 19.92 0.78 -11.77
N LEU A 12 20.13 -0.36 -11.08
CA LEU A 12 19.19 -1.49 -11.12
C LEU A 12 17.84 -1.13 -10.49
N THR A 13 17.81 -0.32 -9.43
CA THR A 13 16.55 0.20 -8.85
C THR A 13 15.79 1.03 -9.87
N ALA A 14 16.47 1.95 -10.56
CA ALA A 14 15.86 2.77 -11.61
C ALA A 14 15.38 1.92 -12.80
N ALA A 15 16.19 0.96 -13.25
CA ALA A 15 15.81 0.04 -14.32
C ALA A 15 14.58 -0.81 -13.95
N LEU A 16 14.53 -1.34 -12.72
CA LEU A 16 13.40 -2.11 -12.22
C LEU A 16 12.12 -1.24 -12.15
N LEU A 17 12.25 0.02 -11.72
CA LEU A 17 11.14 0.96 -11.71
C LEU A 17 10.63 1.24 -13.12
N CYS A 18 11.51 1.55 -14.07
CA CYS A 18 11.13 1.77 -15.47
C CYS A 18 10.47 0.53 -16.07
N PHE A 19 10.99 -0.66 -15.79
CA PHE A 19 10.43 -1.91 -16.24
C PHE A 19 9.03 -2.16 -15.65
N ASN A 20 8.85 -1.95 -14.35
CA ASN A 20 7.55 -2.08 -13.72
C ASN A 20 6.54 -1.06 -14.28
N LEU A 21 6.94 0.22 -14.44
CA LEU A 21 6.11 1.25 -15.06
C LEU A 21 5.71 0.88 -16.50
N TYR A 22 6.64 0.36 -17.27
CA TYR A 22 6.35 -0.07 -18.65
C TYR A 22 5.27 -1.15 -18.68
N TYR A 23 5.39 -2.21 -17.87
CA TYR A 23 4.41 -3.30 -17.86
C TYR A 23 3.05 -2.90 -17.29
N GLU A 24 3.03 -1.98 -16.30
CA GLU A 24 1.76 -1.47 -15.74
C GLU A 24 1.02 -0.52 -16.70
N LEU A 25 1.75 0.18 -17.58
CA LEU A 25 1.17 1.15 -18.51
C LEU A 25 1.00 0.60 -19.92
N ALA A 26 1.65 -0.52 -20.27
CA ALA A 26 1.60 -1.07 -21.61
C ALA A 26 0.24 -1.74 -21.87
N PRO A 27 -0.45 -1.37 -22.96
CA PRO A 27 -1.74 -1.96 -23.30
C PRO A 27 -1.62 -3.45 -23.58
N GLY A 28 -2.56 -4.24 -23.07
CA GLY A 28 -2.63 -5.69 -23.29
C GLY A 28 -1.83 -6.54 -22.30
N TYR A 29 -1.08 -5.96 -21.38
CA TYR A 29 -0.43 -6.69 -20.30
C TYR A 29 -1.26 -6.59 -19.02
N VAL A 30 -1.35 -7.68 -18.28
CA VAL A 30 -1.97 -7.76 -16.95
C VAL A 30 -0.93 -8.29 -15.98
N VAL A 31 -0.49 -7.43 -15.06
CA VAL A 31 0.49 -7.80 -14.03
C VAL A 31 -0.26 -8.40 -12.84
N GLY A 32 -0.14 -9.71 -12.64
CA GLY A 32 -0.76 -10.39 -11.51
C GLY A 32 -0.22 -9.92 -10.15
N PRO A 33 -0.99 -10.12 -9.06
CA PRO A 33 -0.62 -9.65 -7.72
C PRO A 33 0.72 -10.21 -7.23
N GLU A 34 1.08 -11.43 -7.61
CA GLU A 34 2.37 -12.06 -7.30
C GLU A 34 3.55 -11.29 -7.89
N TRP A 35 3.43 -10.78 -9.11
CA TRP A 35 4.46 -9.97 -9.76
C TRP A 35 4.55 -8.57 -9.15
N LYS A 36 3.43 -7.97 -8.76
CA LYS A 36 3.42 -6.68 -8.04
C LYS A 36 4.17 -6.78 -6.71
N ILE A 37 3.97 -7.88 -5.97
CA ILE A 37 4.71 -8.16 -4.73
C ILE A 37 6.20 -8.36 -5.02
N ALA A 38 6.55 -9.13 -6.05
CA ALA A 38 7.94 -9.38 -6.44
C ALA A 38 8.67 -8.09 -6.84
N PHE A 39 8.03 -7.21 -7.63
CA PHE A 39 8.58 -5.91 -7.98
C PHE A 39 8.76 -5.01 -6.77
N ALA A 40 7.79 -4.98 -5.84
CA ALA A 40 7.89 -4.19 -4.62
C ALA A 40 9.03 -4.68 -3.71
N ALA A 41 9.17 -5.99 -3.55
CA ALA A 41 10.26 -6.57 -2.77
C ALA A 41 11.64 -6.30 -3.42
N GLY A 42 11.75 -6.47 -4.74
CA GLY A 42 12.95 -6.15 -5.51
C GLY A 42 13.34 -4.68 -5.40
N PHE A 43 12.37 -3.77 -5.56
CA PHE A 43 12.59 -2.33 -5.41
C PHE A 43 13.08 -1.99 -4.00
N ALA A 44 12.41 -2.49 -2.96
CA ALA A 44 12.82 -2.25 -1.58
C ALA A 44 14.24 -2.79 -1.29
N ALA A 45 14.58 -3.98 -1.76
CA ALA A 45 15.89 -4.59 -1.56
C ALA A 45 17.00 -3.80 -2.28
N LEU A 46 16.85 -3.52 -3.57
CA LEU A 46 17.84 -2.78 -4.37
C LEU A 46 18.02 -1.35 -3.85
N LEU A 47 16.94 -0.65 -3.52
CA LEU A 47 16.97 0.66 -2.90
C LEU A 47 17.70 0.61 -1.55
N GLY A 48 17.45 -0.41 -0.74
CA GLY A 48 18.15 -0.64 0.53
C GLY A 48 19.66 -0.81 0.33
N VAL A 49 20.08 -1.62 -0.65
CA VAL A 49 21.50 -1.77 -0.99
C VAL A 49 22.10 -0.44 -1.46
N SER A 50 21.41 0.29 -2.33
CA SER A 50 21.91 1.57 -2.85
C SER A 50 22.14 2.61 -1.76
N LEU A 51 21.30 2.66 -0.75
CA LEU A 51 21.36 3.66 0.32
C LEU A 51 22.24 3.23 1.51
N PHE A 52 22.29 1.94 1.84
CA PHE A 52 22.89 1.50 3.11
C PHE A 52 24.14 0.62 2.97
N TYR A 53 24.43 0.02 1.80
CA TYR A 53 25.59 -0.85 1.66
C TYR A 53 26.89 -0.12 1.95
N GLY A 54 27.66 -0.63 2.92
CA GLY A 54 28.95 -0.03 3.31
C GLY A 54 28.87 1.35 3.98
N VAL A 55 27.69 1.83 4.32
CA VAL A 55 27.51 3.10 5.04
C VAL A 55 27.56 2.86 6.54
N PRO A 56 28.41 3.60 7.30
CA PRO A 56 28.50 3.47 8.75
C PRO A 56 27.17 3.82 9.43
N LYS A 57 26.90 3.20 10.58
CA LYS A 57 25.63 3.38 11.31
C LYS A 57 25.33 4.85 11.65
N SER A 58 26.35 5.63 11.97
CA SER A 58 26.27 7.06 12.29
C SER A 58 25.72 7.92 11.13
N ALA A 59 25.98 7.52 9.88
CA ALA A 59 25.58 8.26 8.68
C ALA A 59 24.25 7.78 8.08
N ARG A 60 23.51 6.91 8.77
CA ARG A 60 22.27 6.30 8.25
C ARG A 60 20.99 7.09 8.58
N GLY A 61 21.05 8.12 9.41
CA GLY A 61 19.86 8.83 9.91
C GLY A 61 18.98 9.38 8.77
N THR A 62 19.50 10.34 8.02
CA THR A 62 18.80 10.97 6.87
C THR A 62 18.42 9.93 5.81
N ARG A 63 19.31 8.98 5.51
CA ARG A 63 19.08 7.94 4.51
C ARG A 63 17.91 7.01 4.86
N ARG A 64 17.63 6.80 6.15
CA ARG A 64 16.44 6.03 6.57
C ARG A 64 15.16 6.76 6.23
N HIS A 65 15.13 8.08 6.42
CA HIS A 65 13.99 8.91 6.04
C HIS A 65 13.78 8.86 4.53
N ASP A 66 14.84 9.08 3.73
CA ASP A 66 14.79 9.03 2.28
C ASP A 66 14.32 7.65 1.77
N TYR A 67 14.83 6.57 2.37
CA TYR A 67 14.41 5.21 2.06
C TYR A 67 12.92 5.01 2.29
N MET A 68 12.40 5.38 3.46
CA MET A 68 10.98 5.24 3.78
C MET A 68 10.10 6.14 2.93
N MET A 69 10.57 7.34 2.57
CA MET A 69 9.85 8.25 1.69
C MET A 69 9.74 7.69 0.27
N LEU A 70 10.82 7.14 -0.28
CA LEU A 70 10.81 6.51 -1.61
C LEU A 70 9.94 5.24 -1.63
N LEU A 71 9.96 4.45 -0.53
CA LEU A 71 9.05 3.32 -0.38
C LEU A 71 7.58 3.77 -0.33
N LEU A 72 7.27 4.86 0.37
CA LEU A 72 5.91 5.40 0.43
C LEU A 72 5.43 5.82 -0.97
N TRP A 73 6.23 6.58 -1.73
CA TRP A 73 5.86 7.00 -3.08
C TRP A 73 5.65 5.82 -4.03
N TYR A 74 6.58 4.86 -4.01
CA TYR A 74 6.42 3.65 -4.83
C TYR A 74 5.18 2.85 -4.42
N TYR A 75 4.94 2.69 -3.12
CA TYR A 75 3.76 2.01 -2.60
C TYR A 75 2.45 2.71 -3.01
N LEU A 76 2.38 4.05 -2.89
CA LEU A 76 1.20 4.81 -3.32
C LEU A 76 0.95 4.68 -4.84
N TRP A 77 2.02 4.61 -5.64
CA TRP A 77 1.91 4.30 -7.05
C TRP A 77 1.29 2.92 -7.29
N VAL A 78 1.82 1.87 -6.65
CA VAL A 78 1.28 0.50 -6.77
C VAL A 78 -0.17 0.44 -6.30
N LEU A 79 -0.48 1.09 -5.18
CA LEU A 79 -1.83 1.16 -4.63
C LEU A 79 -2.80 1.84 -5.60
N ALA A 80 -2.42 2.97 -6.18
CA ALA A 80 -3.24 3.67 -7.16
C ALA A 80 -3.50 2.79 -8.40
N ASN A 81 -2.49 2.07 -8.89
CA ASN A 81 -2.68 1.12 -9.99
C ASN A 81 -3.67 0.02 -9.64
N VAL A 82 -3.51 -0.63 -8.48
CA VAL A 82 -4.42 -1.71 -8.03
C VAL A 82 -5.85 -1.20 -7.86
N LEU A 83 -6.03 0.01 -7.37
CA LEU A 83 -7.35 0.55 -7.05
C LEU A 83 -8.10 1.12 -8.27
N PHE A 84 -7.39 1.61 -9.29
CA PHE A 84 -8.02 2.34 -10.39
C PHE A 84 -7.80 1.76 -11.80
N PHE A 85 -6.70 1.04 -12.03
CA PHE A 85 -6.29 0.67 -13.37
C PHE A 85 -6.08 -0.84 -13.57
N ASP A 86 -6.18 -1.65 -12.52
CA ASP A 86 -5.85 -3.07 -12.58
C ASP A 86 -6.97 -3.91 -13.19
N ASN A 87 -6.79 -4.29 -14.45
CA ASN A 87 -7.69 -5.19 -15.17
C ASN A 87 -7.81 -6.58 -14.52
N ALA A 88 -6.82 -7.02 -13.72
CA ALA A 88 -6.89 -8.30 -13.01
C ALA A 88 -8.01 -8.31 -11.96
N PHE A 89 -8.41 -7.14 -11.46
CA PHE A 89 -9.55 -6.96 -10.55
C PHE A 89 -10.81 -6.43 -11.25
N GLY A 90 -10.83 -6.45 -12.61
CA GLY A 90 -11.95 -5.93 -13.39
C GLY A 90 -12.13 -4.41 -13.28
N ARG A 91 -11.09 -3.69 -12.85
CA ARG A 91 -11.11 -2.25 -12.68
C ARG A 91 -10.60 -1.58 -13.96
N GLY A 92 -11.39 -0.68 -14.49
CA GLY A 92 -11.04 0.11 -15.66
C GLY A 92 -11.69 1.49 -15.57
N PHE A 93 -11.08 2.46 -16.25
CA PHE A 93 -11.66 3.80 -16.34
C PHE A 93 -12.85 3.78 -17.28
N HIS A 94 -14.06 3.66 -16.72
CA HIS A 94 -15.33 3.79 -17.43
C HIS A 94 -16.12 4.91 -16.79
N PRO A 95 -16.03 6.16 -17.27
CA PRO A 95 -16.73 7.29 -16.66
C PRO A 95 -18.24 7.16 -16.87
N SER A 96 -18.88 6.42 -15.99
CA SER A 96 -20.31 6.33 -15.83
C SER A 96 -20.61 6.45 -14.34
N MET A 97 -21.19 7.58 -13.93
CA MET A 97 -21.65 7.73 -12.54
C MET A 97 -22.83 6.77 -12.31
N ASP A 98 -22.53 5.58 -11.82
CA ASP A 98 -23.57 4.67 -11.33
C ASP A 98 -23.71 4.82 -9.81
N PHE A 99 -24.62 5.69 -9.38
CA PHE A 99 -24.95 5.85 -7.97
C PHE A 99 -25.63 4.62 -7.35
N GLY A 100 -26.05 3.62 -8.16
CA GLY A 100 -26.51 2.32 -7.70
C GLY A 100 -25.41 1.43 -7.11
N ALA A 101 -24.12 1.79 -7.35
CA ALA A 101 -22.96 1.10 -6.83
C ALA A 101 -22.51 1.57 -5.43
N VAL A 102 -23.39 2.21 -4.65
CA VAL A 102 -23.06 2.65 -3.28
C VAL A 102 -23.67 1.69 -2.27
N ASN A 103 -22.80 1.04 -1.46
CA ASN A 103 -23.21 0.21 -0.33
C ASN A 103 -22.79 0.85 0.99
N LEU A 104 -23.77 1.28 1.79
CA LEU A 104 -23.54 1.84 3.13
C LEU A 104 -23.95 0.89 4.26
N GLU A 105 -24.39 -0.33 3.92
CA GLU A 105 -24.78 -1.34 4.91
C GLU A 105 -23.55 -2.15 5.35
N PRO A 106 -23.10 -2.02 6.62
CA PRO A 106 -21.93 -2.73 7.11
C PRO A 106 -22.10 -4.26 7.05
N LEU A 107 -21.03 -4.95 6.67
CA LEU A 107 -20.92 -6.39 6.53
C LEU A 107 -21.79 -7.02 5.43
N ARG A 108 -22.48 -6.22 4.62
CA ARG A 108 -23.32 -6.72 3.53
C ARG A 108 -22.49 -7.41 2.45
N THR A 109 -21.45 -6.77 1.97
CA THR A 109 -20.57 -7.31 0.92
C THR A 109 -19.81 -8.53 1.41
N ILE A 110 -19.29 -8.49 2.65
CA ILE A 110 -18.62 -9.65 3.27
C ILE A 110 -19.59 -10.84 3.34
N LYS A 111 -20.82 -10.63 3.83
CA LYS A 111 -21.85 -11.69 3.88
C LYS A 111 -22.18 -12.23 2.49
N ASN A 112 -22.36 -11.35 1.50
CA ASN A 112 -22.68 -11.75 0.13
C ASN A 112 -21.58 -12.64 -0.48
N TYR A 113 -20.29 -12.29 -0.27
CA TYR A 113 -19.17 -13.15 -0.71
C TYR A 113 -19.20 -14.53 -0.04
N LEU A 114 -19.44 -14.58 1.27
CA LEU A 114 -19.50 -15.87 2.01
C LEU A 114 -20.69 -16.73 1.58
N ILE A 115 -21.85 -16.11 1.37
CA ILE A 115 -23.06 -16.80 0.90
C ILE A 115 -22.86 -17.31 -0.53
N ALA A 116 -22.37 -16.47 -1.44
CA ALA A 116 -22.13 -16.86 -2.83
C ALA A 116 -21.09 -18.00 -2.95
N TYR A 117 -20.07 -18.01 -2.09
CA TYR A 117 -19.13 -19.11 -1.97
C TYR A 117 -19.80 -20.38 -1.46
N GLY A 118 -20.64 -20.28 -0.41
CA GLY A 118 -21.36 -21.42 0.15
C GLY A 118 -22.31 -22.08 -0.86
N TYR A 119 -22.88 -21.32 -1.80
CA TYR A 119 -23.68 -21.85 -2.91
C TYR A 119 -22.84 -22.31 -4.13
N GLY A 120 -21.53 -22.20 -4.08
CA GLY A 120 -20.66 -22.58 -5.21
C GLY A 120 -20.68 -21.60 -6.40
N ASN A 121 -21.27 -20.41 -6.25
CA ASN A 121 -21.41 -19.40 -7.31
C ASN A 121 -20.08 -18.67 -7.60
N ILE A 122 -19.19 -18.63 -6.62
CA ILE A 122 -17.87 -17.99 -6.75
C ILE A 122 -16.78 -18.88 -6.14
N SER A 123 -15.55 -18.74 -6.65
CA SER A 123 -14.40 -19.48 -6.14
C SER A 123 -13.89 -18.91 -4.80
N LEU A 124 -13.29 -19.76 -3.95
CA LEU A 124 -12.60 -19.34 -2.74
C LEU A 124 -11.50 -18.30 -3.05
N ARG A 125 -10.80 -18.46 -4.19
CA ARG A 125 -9.78 -17.51 -4.64
C ARG A 125 -10.36 -16.10 -4.77
N LEU A 126 -11.54 -15.95 -5.34
CA LEU A 126 -12.20 -14.65 -5.53
C LEU A 126 -12.58 -14.03 -4.17
N VAL A 127 -13.12 -14.83 -3.24
CA VAL A 127 -13.42 -14.36 -1.87
C VAL A 127 -12.14 -13.86 -1.18
N ILE A 128 -11.07 -14.67 -1.21
CA ILE A 128 -9.80 -14.32 -0.60
C ILE A 128 -9.22 -13.05 -1.22
N LEU A 129 -9.19 -12.93 -2.54
CA LEU A 129 -8.64 -11.76 -3.22
C LEU A 129 -9.39 -10.47 -2.86
N ASN A 130 -10.71 -10.52 -2.72
CA ASN A 130 -11.48 -9.34 -2.35
C ASN A 130 -11.34 -9.00 -0.86
N LEU A 131 -11.57 -9.97 0.03
CA LEU A 131 -11.56 -9.68 1.47
C LEU A 131 -10.15 -9.44 2.03
N LEU A 132 -9.19 -10.34 1.72
CA LEU A 132 -7.80 -10.14 2.14
C LEU A 132 -7.11 -9.06 1.33
N GLY A 133 -7.47 -8.88 0.06
CA GLY A 133 -6.95 -7.79 -0.76
C GLY A 133 -7.18 -6.44 -0.10
N ASN A 134 -8.43 -6.15 0.29
CA ASN A 134 -8.77 -4.92 1.01
C ASN A 134 -8.08 -4.86 2.39
N LEU A 135 -8.06 -5.96 3.16
CA LEU A 135 -7.39 -5.99 4.46
C LEU A 135 -5.88 -5.66 4.37
N VAL A 136 -5.21 -6.08 3.29
CA VAL A 136 -3.76 -5.91 3.11
C VAL A 136 -3.41 -4.63 2.36
N ALA A 137 -4.33 -4.11 1.53
CA ALA A 137 -4.06 -2.98 0.65
C ALA A 137 -3.53 -1.73 1.37
N PHE A 138 -4.02 -1.38 2.53
CA PHE A 138 -3.57 -0.22 3.31
C PHE A 138 -2.65 -0.56 4.49
N ALA A 139 -2.40 -1.86 4.73
CA ALA A 139 -1.57 -2.34 5.83
C ALA A 139 -0.14 -1.75 5.89
N PRO A 140 0.60 -1.57 4.77
CA PRO A 140 1.93 -0.95 4.80
C PRO A 140 1.96 0.48 5.35
N LEU A 141 0.86 1.22 5.28
CA LEU A 141 0.75 2.56 5.86
C LEU A 141 0.86 2.54 7.39
N GLY A 142 0.52 1.40 8.04
CA GLY A 142 0.72 1.20 9.48
C GLY A 142 2.18 1.30 9.93
N VAL A 143 3.12 1.13 9.01
CA VAL A 143 4.57 1.32 9.23
C VAL A 143 5.04 2.66 8.66
N LEU A 144 4.70 2.95 7.40
CA LEU A 144 5.28 4.05 6.62
C LEU A 144 4.87 5.42 7.18
N LEU A 145 3.59 5.63 7.50
CA LEU A 145 3.12 6.92 8.00
C LEU A 145 3.70 7.28 9.38
N PRO A 146 3.67 6.42 10.42
CA PRO A 146 4.27 6.76 11.70
C PRO A 146 5.81 6.84 11.67
N ALA A 147 6.47 6.19 10.70
CA ALA A 147 7.90 6.33 10.50
C ALA A 147 8.26 7.73 9.98
N LEU A 148 7.52 8.23 8.99
CA LEU A 148 7.78 9.49 8.31
C LEU A 148 7.21 10.70 9.06
N PHE A 149 5.98 10.57 9.55
CA PHE A 149 5.23 11.69 10.13
C PHE A 149 4.99 11.47 11.62
N ARG A 150 5.56 12.33 12.49
CA ARG A 150 5.48 12.19 13.93
C ARG A 150 4.06 12.27 14.50
N TRP A 151 3.20 13.08 13.89
CA TRP A 151 1.80 13.22 14.29
C TRP A 151 0.99 11.95 14.00
N GLN A 152 1.38 11.16 12.98
CA GLN A 152 0.79 9.86 12.66
C GLN A 152 1.12 8.75 13.71
N ARG A 153 1.95 9.02 14.70
CA ARG A 153 2.22 8.11 15.82
C ARG A 153 1.09 8.09 16.85
N SER A 154 0.17 9.05 16.80
CA SER A 154 -1.10 9.01 17.51
C SER A 154 -2.09 8.14 16.75
N ILE A 155 -2.68 7.14 17.41
CA ILE A 155 -3.68 6.25 16.78
C ILE A 155 -4.89 7.03 16.28
N PHE A 156 -5.26 8.10 16.98
CA PHE A 156 -6.38 8.96 16.58
C PHE A 156 -6.10 9.67 15.25
N PHE A 157 -4.96 10.36 15.12
CA PHE A 157 -4.60 11.03 13.87
C PHE A 157 -4.34 10.05 12.73
N PHE A 158 -3.76 8.89 13.03
CA PHE A 158 -3.55 7.83 12.08
C PHE A 158 -4.88 7.31 11.52
N ALA A 159 -5.82 6.91 12.41
CA ALA A 159 -7.13 6.42 12.00
C ALA A 159 -7.92 7.49 11.23
N ALA A 160 -7.94 8.75 11.70
CA ALA A 160 -8.62 9.84 11.00
C ALA A 160 -8.08 10.08 9.59
N THR A 161 -6.74 10.11 9.44
CA THR A 161 -6.10 10.26 8.12
C THR A 161 -6.47 9.13 7.17
N LEU A 162 -6.43 7.89 7.66
CA LEU A 162 -6.76 6.73 6.82
C LEU A 162 -8.26 6.71 6.47
N THR A 163 -9.14 6.96 7.43
CA THR A 163 -10.57 7.03 7.15
C THR A 163 -10.86 8.05 6.04
N LEU A 164 -10.31 9.27 6.15
CA LEU A 164 -10.49 10.31 5.13
C LEU A 164 -9.88 9.88 3.78
N GLY A 165 -8.68 9.31 3.80
CA GLY A 165 -8.00 8.87 2.57
C GLY A 165 -8.72 7.73 1.87
N ILE A 166 -9.15 6.70 2.61
CA ILE A 166 -9.89 5.56 2.05
C ILE A 166 -11.25 6.02 1.52
N THR A 167 -11.99 6.85 2.28
CA THR A 167 -13.27 7.42 1.81
C THR A 167 -13.08 8.22 0.52
N ALA A 168 -12.02 9.02 0.42
CA ALA A 168 -11.71 9.74 -0.81
C ALA A 168 -11.43 8.80 -2.00
N VAL A 169 -10.75 7.69 -1.77
CA VAL A 169 -10.53 6.64 -2.78
C VAL A 169 -11.85 6.02 -3.22
N GLU A 170 -12.71 5.60 -2.27
CA GLU A 170 -14.03 5.01 -2.57
C GLU A 170 -14.90 5.96 -3.41
N VAL A 171 -14.95 7.23 -3.02
CA VAL A 171 -15.66 8.26 -3.79
C VAL A 171 -15.05 8.42 -5.19
N ALA A 172 -13.72 8.47 -5.30
CA ALA A 172 -13.05 8.58 -6.59
C ALA A 172 -13.32 7.35 -7.50
N GLN A 173 -13.42 6.14 -6.94
CA GLN A 173 -13.75 4.92 -7.68
C GLN A 173 -15.14 4.97 -8.31
N VAL A 174 -16.13 5.51 -7.59
CA VAL A 174 -17.48 5.73 -8.15
C VAL A 174 -17.43 6.74 -9.31
N TYR A 175 -16.74 7.89 -9.13
CA TYR A 175 -16.63 8.90 -10.18
C TYR A 175 -15.89 8.42 -11.42
N THR A 176 -14.89 7.56 -11.27
CA THR A 176 -14.10 7.03 -12.38
C THR A 176 -14.69 5.76 -12.99
N GLY A 177 -15.73 5.19 -12.36
CA GLY A 177 -16.25 3.88 -12.74
C GLY A 177 -15.29 2.70 -12.48
N ALA A 178 -14.22 2.93 -11.71
CA ALA A 178 -13.23 1.90 -11.40
C ALA A 178 -13.68 0.93 -10.29
N GLY A 179 -14.82 1.21 -9.62
CA GLY A 179 -15.34 0.38 -8.54
C GLY A 179 -16.63 0.97 -7.94
N SER A 180 -17.08 0.36 -6.84
CA SER A 180 -18.22 0.79 -6.04
C SER A 180 -17.75 1.43 -4.75
N CYS A 181 -18.53 2.38 -4.20
CA CYS A 181 -18.29 2.89 -2.85
C CYS A 181 -18.87 1.92 -1.84
N ASP A 182 -18.04 1.22 -1.10
CA ASP A 182 -18.43 0.15 -0.18
C ASP A 182 -17.88 0.41 1.22
N VAL A 183 -18.80 0.49 2.21
CA VAL A 183 -18.40 0.66 3.62
C VAL A 183 -17.60 -0.54 4.15
N ASP A 184 -17.78 -1.74 3.59
CA ASP A 184 -17.01 -2.91 3.98
C ASP A 184 -15.54 -2.80 3.53
N ASP A 185 -15.28 -2.19 2.37
CA ASP A 185 -13.94 -1.90 1.90
C ASP A 185 -13.25 -0.87 2.82
N LEU A 186 -13.97 0.18 3.26
CA LEU A 186 -13.46 1.10 4.27
C LEU A 186 -13.10 0.37 5.58
N ILE A 187 -13.99 -0.51 6.07
CA ILE A 187 -13.78 -1.26 7.31
C ILE A 187 -12.56 -2.18 7.20
N LEU A 188 -12.45 -2.96 6.12
CA LEU A 188 -11.35 -3.90 5.91
C LEU A 188 -10.00 -3.19 5.74
N ASN A 189 -9.95 -2.17 4.91
CA ASN A 189 -8.75 -1.39 4.64
C ASN A 189 -8.23 -0.69 5.92
N LEU A 190 -9.13 -0.07 6.68
CA LEU A 190 -8.79 0.58 7.95
C LEU A 190 -8.34 -0.44 9.00
N ALA A 191 -9.07 -1.56 9.13
CA ALA A 191 -8.71 -2.63 10.06
C ALA A 191 -7.31 -3.19 9.79
N GLY A 192 -6.99 -3.50 8.54
CA GLY A 192 -5.66 -4.01 8.16
C GLY A 192 -4.52 -3.05 8.53
N ALA A 193 -4.69 -1.77 8.23
CA ALA A 193 -3.71 -0.75 8.60
C ALA A 193 -3.57 -0.57 10.11
N LEU A 194 -4.69 -0.59 10.85
CA LEU A 194 -4.68 -0.51 12.32
C LEU A 194 -4.04 -1.73 12.98
N ILE A 195 -4.29 -2.94 12.47
CA ILE A 195 -3.65 -4.17 12.96
C ILE A 195 -2.13 -4.03 12.86
N VAL A 196 -1.60 -3.61 11.71
CA VAL A 196 -0.16 -3.43 11.53
C VAL A 196 0.38 -2.30 12.40
N PHE A 197 -0.32 -1.16 12.50
CA PHE A 197 0.06 -0.07 13.38
C PHE A 197 0.18 -0.51 14.83
N VAL A 198 -0.86 -1.19 15.36
CA VAL A 198 -0.89 -1.68 16.75
C VAL A 198 0.21 -2.73 16.98
N PHE A 199 0.34 -3.70 16.07
CA PHE A 199 1.41 -4.69 16.13
C PHE A 199 2.79 -4.03 16.21
N CYS A 200 3.08 -3.07 15.35
CA CYS A 200 4.35 -2.33 15.41
C CYS A 200 4.51 -1.59 16.73
N ARG A 201 3.45 -0.97 17.24
CA ARG A 201 3.48 -0.15 18.46
C ARG A 201 3.78 -0.95 19.73
N ILE A 202 3.28 -2.19 19.83
CA ILE A 202 3.49 -3.07 20.98
C ILE A 202 4.79 -3.90 20.90
N THR A 203 5.48 -3.87 19.75
CA THR A 203 6.72 -4.63 19.52
C THR A 203 7.96 -3.72 19.56
N PRO A 204 9.18 -4.28 19.69
CA PRO A 204 10.41 -3.51 19.58
C PRO A 204 10.59 -2.77 18.24
N ILE A 205 9.85 -3.14 17.20
CA ILE A 205 9.84 -2.50 15.89
C ILE A 205 9.53 -1.00 16.01
N TRP A 206 8.69 -0.61 16.98
CA TRP A 206 8.32 0.80 17.19
C TRP A 206 9.52 1.72 17.41
N LYS A 207 10.53 1.25 18.14
CA LYS A 207 11.77 2.02 18.35
C LYS A 207 12.48 2.32 17.02
N HIS A 208 12.50 1.36 16.10
CA HIS A 208 13.10 1.54 14.78
C HIS A 208 12.28 2.47 13.90
N ILE A 209 10.96 2.37 13.94
CA ILE A 209 10.03 3.28 13.27
C ILE A 209 10.25 4.72 13.76
N CYS A 210 10.27 4.94 15.07
CA CYS A 210 10.50 6.26 15.65
C CYS A 210 11.89 6.83 15.35
N ALA A 211 12.89 5.99 15.13
CA ALA A 211 14.25 6.41 14.80
C ALA A 211 14.41 6.94 13.37
N VAL A 212 13.43 6.75 12.48
CA VAL A 212 13.42 7.31 11.11
C VAL A 212 13.27 8.83 11.16
N ASN A 213 12.34 9.32 11.98
CA ASN A 213 12.11 10.75 12.20
C ASN A 213 12.05 11.03 13.72
N PRO A 214 13.21 11.17 14.40
CA PRO A 214 13.26 11.35 15.85
C PRO A 214 12.69 12.71 16.28
N ARG A 215 12.18 12.79 17.50
CA ARG A 215 11.79 14.08 18.10
C ARG A 215 13.03 14.95 18.25
N PRO A 216 12.92 16.28 18.03
CA PRO A 216 14.01 17.19 18.36
C PRO A 216 14.34 17.04 19.84
N LYS A 217 15.63 17.03 20.17
CA LYS A 217 16.05 17.10 21.57
C LYS A 217 15.51 18.41 22.14
N LYS A 218 14.76 18.37 23.23
CA LYS A 218 14.46 19.57 24.00
C LYS A 218 15.80 20.08 24.51
N GLY A 219 16.21 21.26 24.02
CA GLY A 219 17.30 22.02 24.60
C GLY A 219 17.00 22.41 26.02
#